data_02c75e49457b3f2aa6bfced58160ab47
#
_entry.id   02c75e49457b3f2aa6bfced58160ab47
#
_cell.length_a   1.000
_cell.length_b   1.000
_cell.length_c   1.000
_cell.angle_alpha   90.00
_cell.angle_beta   90.00
_cell.angle_gamma   90.00
#
_symmetry.space_group_name_H-M   'P 1'
#
loop_
_entity.id
_entity.type
_entity.pdbx_description
1 polymer ?
#
loop_
_entity_poly.entity_id
_entity_poly.type
_entity_poly.pdbx_seq_one_letter_code
_entity_poly.pdbx_strand_id
1 'polypeptide(L)'
;ILTKDPIEKSGPGYNVWYWEYPIAEINYVLSADIARGDSGDYSTFHVINTKDMSIASEFKGKIPPDQFASLVYDIARRFNNAMVCPENNAYGYTMLVKLHDLGYKNIYFSSEKEKYQYLYGEGSNIGKAGFTTSKESRDKILANLEEVLRNGKVKTFSHRLYSELKTFIWNGKKITAMKGYNDDLIMSLAIGCWLANDNSDSYNVAQLEQADAMLKGM
;
A
#
# COMPACT_ATOMS: atom_id res chain seq x y z
N ILE A 1 -19.27 8.30 -1.50
CA ILE A 1 -18.21 8.49 -0.48
C ILE A 1 -18.80 9.28 0.66
N LEU A 2 -18.83 8.71 1.85
CA LEU A 2 -19.24 9.38 3.10
C LEU A 2 -17.98 9.83 3.83
N THR A 3 -17.71 11.13 3.86
CA THR A 3 -16.60 11.66 4.65
C THR A 3 -17.00 11.77 6.11
N LYS A 4 -16.11 11.37 7.02
CA LYS A 4 -16.25 11.56 8.47
C LYS A 4 -14.90 11.83 9.11
N ASP A 5 -14.88 12.50 10.24
CA ASP A 5 -13.66 12.71 10.99
C ASP A 5 -13.07 11.39 11.48
N PRO A 6 -11.74 11.28 11.52
CA PRO A 6 -11.09 10.13 12.11
C PRO A 6 -11.33 10.07 13.63
N ILE A 7 -11.38 8.87 14.19
CA ILE A 7 -11.52 8.63 15.64
C ILE A 7 -10.22 8.93 16.38
N GLU A 8 -9.07 8.85 15.68
CA GLU A 8 -7.74 9.16 16.22
C GLU A 8 -6.86 9.77 15.12
N LYS A 9 -5.98 10.69 15.52
CA LYS A 9 -4.88 11.20 14.68
C LYS A 9 -3.57 11.03 15.44
N SER A 10 -2.55 10.49 14.78
CA SER A 10 -1.23 10.26 15.38
C SER A 10 -0.09 10.37 14.37
N GLY A 11 1.09 9.93 14.77
CA GLY A 11 2.28 9.90 13.91
C GLY A 11 2.82 11.29 13.56
N PRO A 12 3.81 11.38 12.64
CA PRO A 12 4.44 12.61 12.24
C PRO A 12 3.41 13.65 11.76
N GLY A 13 3.37 14.82 12.40
CA GLY A 13 2.44 15.91 12.08
C GLY A 13 0.95 15.55 12.27
N TYR A 14 0.62 14.55 13.07
CA TYR A 14 -0.75 14.03 13.22
C TYR A 14 -1.38 13.62 11.89
N ASN A 15 -0.58 13.10 10.98
CA ASN A 15 -0.99 12.76 9.61
C ASN A 15 -1.42 11.30 9.42
N VAL A 16 -1.27 10.45 10.43
CA VAL A 16 -1.89 9.12 10.46
C VAL A 16 -3.31 9.28 11.03
N TRP A 17 -4.31 8.97 10.22
CA TRP A 17 -5.72 9.05 10.58
C TRP A 17 -6.32 7.66 10.68
N TYR A 18 -7.11 7.41 11.74
CA TYR A 18 -7.75 6.13 11.99
C TYR A 18 -9.26 6.29 12.00
N TRP A 19 -9.96 5.38 11.37
CA TRP A 19 -11.42 5.25 11.42
C TRP A 19 -11.85 3.94 12.06
N GLU A 20 -10.92 2.99 12.21
CA GLU A 20 -11.11 1.69 12.83
C GLU A 20 -9.84 1.32 13.61
N TYR A 21 -10.00 0.76 14.80
CA TYR A 21 -8.89 0.11 15.50
C TYR A 21 -8.73 -1.34 15.00
N PRO A 22 -7.54 -1.94 15.16
CA PRO A 22 -7.33 -3.33 14.78
C PRO A 22 -8.34 -4.26 15.47
N ILE A 23 -9.00 -5.09 14.69
CA ILE A 23 -9.92 -6.12 15.17
C ILE A 23 -9.17 -7.45 15.12
N ALA A 24 -9.19 -8.23 16.20
CA ALA A 24 -8.57 -9.55 16.26
C ALA A 24 -9.10 -10.45 15.12
N GLU A 25 -8.25 -11.32 14.57
CA GLU A 25 -8.58 -12.29 13.53
C GLU A 25 -8.97 -11.68 12.16
N ILE A 26 -8.90 -10.36 12.00
CA ILE A 26 -9.05 -9.71 10.69
C ILE A 26 -7.69 -9.57 10.02
N ASN A 27 -7.62 -9.94 8.75
CA ASN A 27 -6.48 -9.66 7.91
C ASN A 27 -6.57 -8.24 7.34
N TYR A 28 -5.42 -7.56 7.28
CA TYR A 28 -5.31 -6.22 6.73
C TYR A 28 -4.27 -6.19 5.61
N VAL A 29 -4.53 -5.33 4.63
CA VAL A 29 -3.55 -4.94 3.60
C VAL A 29 -3.12 -3.51 3.89
N LEU A 30 -1.82 -3.25 3.91
CA LEU A 30 -1.25 -1.92 3.94
C LEU A 30 -0.57 -1.64 2.60
N SER A 31 -1.17 -0.83 1.77
CA SER A 31 -0.62 -0.37 0.49
C SER A 31 0.00 1.01 0.65
N ALA A 32 1.14 1.25 0.00
CA ALA A 32 1.88 2.51 0.14
C ALA A 32 2.39 3.02 -1.20
N ASP A 33 2.26 4.34 -1.40
CA ASP A 33 2.93 5.11 -2.44
C ASP A 33 3.99 5.99 -1.79
N ILE A 34 5.23 5.97 -2.31
CA ILE A 34 6.40 6.50 -1.66
C ILE A 34 7.00 7.65 -2.46
N ALA A 35 7.04 8.84 -1.87
CA ALA A 35 7.73 10.01 -2.39
C ALA A 35 9.08 10.24 -1.72
N ARG A 36 9.88 11.10 -2.31
CA ARG A 36 11.21 11.48 -1.78
C ARG A 36 11.15 12.22 -0.44
N GLY A 37 10.03 12.87 -0.15
CA GLY A 37 9.79 13.59 1.10
C GLY A 37 10.09 15.09 1.07
N ASP A 38 10.79 15.59 0.04
CA ASP A 38 11.18 17.00 -0.14
C ASP A 38 10.64 17.61 -1.45
N SER A 39 9.88 16.83 -2.24
CA SER A 39 9.27 17.24 -3.51
C SER A 39 7.82 17.71 -3.36
N GLY A 40 7.12 17.90 -4.50
CA GLY A 40 5.69 18.20 -4.54
C GLY A 40 4.81 17.06 -4.05
N ASP A 41 5.27 15.81 -4.20
CA ASP A 41 4.50 14.61 -3.93
C ASP A 41 4.56 14.21 -2.44
N TYR A 42 3.59 13.42 -2.02
CA TYR A 42 3.47 12.93 -0.65
C TYR A 42 3.68 11.43 -0.59
N SER A 43 4.33 10.95 0.49
CA SER A 43 4.21 9.55 0.86
C SER A 43 2.84 9.30 1.47
N THR A 44 2.19 8.25 1.03
CA THR A 44 0.83 7.89 1.46
C THR A 44 0.72 6.40 1.73
N PHE A 45 -0.16 6.03 2.66
CA PHE A 45 -0.60 4.65 2.77
C PHE A 45 -2.10 4.56 3.11
N HIS A 46 -2.69 3.40 2.80
CA HIS A 46 -3.98 2.96 3.30
C HIS A 46 -3.86 1.60 3.98
N VAL A 47 -4.52 1.46 5.12
CA VAL A 47 -4.76 0.16 5.76
C VAL A 47 -6.20 -0.25 5.47
N ILE A 48 -6.38 -1.37 4.80
CA ILE A 48 -7.66 -1.89 4.34
C ILE A 48 -8.02 -3.15 5.13
N ASN A 49 -9.18 -3.16 5.73
CA ASN A 49 -9.82 -4.34 6.30
C ASN A 49 -10.26 -5.25 5.14
N THR A 50 -9.69 -6.45 5.01
CA THR A 50 -9.98 -7.34 3.87
C THR A 50 -11.36 -8.00 3.96
N LYS A 51 -11.99 -7.98 5.12
CA LYS A 51 -13.30 -8.61 5.32
C LYS A 51 -14.44 -7.79 4.71
N ASP A 52 -14.37 -6.46 4.80
CA ASP A 52 -15.46 -5.59 4.39
C ASP A 52 -15.03 -4.39 3.53
N MET A 53 -13.75 -4.35 3.15
CA MET A 53 -13.13 -3.31 2.33
C MET A 53 -13.22 -1.90 2.95
N SER A 54 -13.33 -1.80 4.29
CA SER A 54 -13.25 -0.50 4.97
C SER A 54 -11.81 -0.02 5.10
N ILE A 55 -11.61 1.29 4.97
CA ILE A 55 -10.33 1.93 5.22
C ILE A 55 -10.20 2.15 6.73
N ALA A 56 -9.36 1.34 7.38
CA ALA A 56 -9.11 1.43 8.81
C ALA A 56 -8.20 2.61 9.17
N SER A 57 -7.16 2.86 8.35
CA SER A 57 -6.21 3.95 8.57
C SER A 57 -5.65 4.50 7.27
N GLU A 58 -5.23 5.76 7.29
CA GLU A 58 -4.64 6.48 6.16
C GLU A 58 -3.52 7.40 6.64
N PHE A 59 -2.46 7.52 5.87
CA PHE A 59 -1.41 8.52 6.04
C PHE A 59 -1.22 9.33 4.78
N LYS A 60 -0.95 10.63 4.94
CA LYS A 60 -0.45 11.51 3.88
C LYS A 60 0.51 12.51 4.48
N GLY A 61 1.79 12.46 4.08
CA GLY A 61 2.80 13.37 4.64
C GLY A 61 4.07 13.42 3.81
N LYS A 62 4.89 14.43 4.08
CA LYS A 62 6.22 14.58 3.50
C LYS A 62 7.24 14.19 4.56
N ILE A 63 7.74 12.97 4.47
CA ILE A 63 8.77 12.42 5.36
C ILE A 63 9.77 11.61 4.52
N PRO A 64 11.04 11.51 4.96
CA PRO A 64 12.03 10.69 4.27
C PRO A 64 11.61 9.22 4.14
N PRO A 65 12.00 8.51 3.06
CA PRO A 65 11.58 7.13 2.81
C PRO A 65 11.91 6.14 3.92
N ASP A 66 13.04 6.29 4.61
CA ASP A 66 13.45 5.46 5.74
C ASP A 66 12.58 5.68 7.00
N GLN A 67 12.20 6.94 7.27
CA GLN A 67 11.24 7.26 8.34
C GLN A 67 9.84 6.77 7.99
N PHE A 68 9.45 6.88 6.71
CA PHE A 68 8.17 6.35 6.24
C PHE A 68 8.12 4.83 6.38
N ALA A 69 9.21 4.11 6.04
CA ALA A 69 9.30 2.68 6.24
C ALA A 69 9.15 2.27 7.72
N SER A 70 9.77 3.01 8.63
CA SER A 70 9.63 2.77 10.07
C SER A 70 8.19 3.00 10.54
N LEU A 71 7.54 4.06 10.07
CA LEU A 71 6.13 4.32 10.35
C LEU A 71 5.23 3.18 9.82
N VAL A 72 5.45 2.74 8.56
CA VAL A 72 4.70 1.63 7.97
C VAL A 72 4.91 0.34 8.75
N TYR A 73 6.14 0.04 9.19
CA TYR A 73 6.42 -1.10 10.05
C TYR A 73 5.56 -1.08 11.33
N ASP A 74 5.54 0.05 12.05
CA ASP A 74 4.78 0.18 13.30
C ASP A 74 3.27 0.02 13.06
N ILE A 75 2.75 0.65 12.02
CA ILE A 75 1.33 0.58 11.66
C ILE A 75 0.95 -0.85 11.22
N ALA A 76 1.73 -1.48 10.37
CA ALA A 76 1.46 -2.83 9.91
C ALA A 76 1.47 -3.84 11.07
N ARG A 77 2.41 -3.69 12.01
CA ARG A 77 2.46 -4.47 13.25
C ARG A 77 1.21 -4.26 14.11
N ARG A 78 0.76 -3.01 14.26
CA ARG A 78 -0.46 -2.65 14.99
C ARG A 78 -1.70 -3.30 14.37
N PHE A 79 -1.77 -3.40 13.05
CA PHE A 79 -2.87 -4.02 12.30
C PHE A 79 -2.61 -5.50 11.99
N ASN A 80 -2.39 -6.30 13.02
CA ASN A 80 -2.26 -7.77 12.98
C ASN A 80 -1.17 -8.28 12.02
N ASN A 81 -0.05 -7.57 11.92
CA ASN A 81 0.98 -7.79 10.90
C ASN A 81 0.41 -7.75 9.48
N ALA A 82 -0.26 -6.66 9.13
CA ALA A 82 -0.87 -6.44 7.82
C ALA A 82 0.08 -6.77 6.67
N MET A 83 -0.43 -7.33 5.57
CA MET A 83 0.38 -7.51 4.37
C MET A 83 0.77 -6.14 3.81
N VAL A 84 2.08 -5.86 3.74
CA VAL A 84 2.60 -4.58 3.24
C VAL A 84 2.92 -4.68 1.76
N CYS A 85 2.33 -3.80 0.96
CA CYS A 85 2.58 -3.68 -0.47
C CYS A 85 2.97 -2.22 -0.82
N PRO A 86 4.26 -1.90 -0.84
CA PRO A 86 4.70 -0.61 -1.38
C PRO A 86 4.66 -0.61 -2.90
N GLU A 87 4.44 0.56 -3.52
CA GLU A 87 4.78 0.76 -4.91
C GLU A 87 6.28 0.56 -5.09
N ASN A 88 6.69 -0.31 -6.02
CA ASN A 88 8.09 -0.64 -6.26
C ASN A 88 8.71 0.32 -7.28
N ASN A 89 8.81 1.60 -6.89
CA ASN A 89 9.62 2.61 -7.56
C ASN A 89 11.00 2.73 -6.86
N ALA A 90 11.83 3.68 -7.27
CA ALA A 90 13.17 3.88 -6.69
C ALA A 90 13.15 4.07 -5.15
N TYR A 91 12.17 4.78 -4.63
CA TYR A 91 12.00 5.03 -3.18
C TYR A 91 11.33 3.86 -2.47
N GLY A 92 10.44 3.13 -3.16
CA GLY A 92 9.87 1.89 -2.69
C GLY A 92 10.92 0.81 -2.41
N TYR A 93 11.96 0.76 -3.20
CA TYR A 93 13.10 -0.13 -2.93
C TYR A 93 13.78 0.21 -1.60
N THR A 94 14.04 1.49 -1.32
CA THR A 94 14.60 1.93 -0.03
C THR A 94 13.72 1.51 1.15
N MET A 95 12.40 1.63 1.00
CA MET A 95 11.43 1.18 2.00
C MET A 95 11.49 -0.34 2.20
N LEU A 96 11.55 -1.13 1.12
CA LEU A 96 11.63 -2.58 1.20
C LEU A 96 12.90 -3.05 1.93
N VAL A 97 14.05 -2.46 1.63
CA VAL A 97 15.31 -2.74 2.35
C VAL A 97 15.15 -2.45 3.84
N LYS A 98 14.58 -1.30 4.18
CA LYS A 98 14.37 -0.93 5.59
C LYS A 98 13.40 -1.86 6.32
N LEU A 99 12.31 -2.27 5.68
CA LEU A 99 11.38 -3.26 6.24
C LEU A 99 12.05 -4.61 6.46
N HIS A 100 12.90 -5.05 5.52
CA HIS A 100 13.70 -6.26 5.66
C HIS A 100 14.66 -6.16 6.86
N ASP A 101 15.39 -5.05 7.01
CA ASP A 101 16.32 -4.82 8.14
C ASP A 101 15.58 -4.79 9.49
N LEU A 102 14.33 -4.36 9.51
CA LEU A 102 13.44 -4.40 10.68
C LEU A 102 12.84 -5.80 10.91
N GLY A 103 13.14 -6.79 10.06
CA GLY A 103 12.64 -8.15 10.16
C GLY A 103 11.16 -8.30 9.80
N TYR A 104 10.58 -7.36 9.01
CA TYR A 104 9.19 -7.47 8.58
C TYR A 104 9.05 -8.49 7.45
N LYS A 105 8.25 -9.53 7.67
CA LYS A 105 8.16 -10.68 6.75
C LYS A 105 6.92 -10.65 5.84
N ASN A 106 5.80 -10.07 6.29
CA ASN A 106 4.54 -10.10 5.54
C ASN A 106 4.50 -9.00 4.45
N ILE A 107 5.34 -9.17 3.43
CA ILE A 107 5.45 -8.28 2.27
C ILE A 107 4.82 -8.96 1.05
N TYR A 108 4.08 -8.19 0.27
CA TYR A 108 3.52 -8.65 -1.01
C TYR A 108 4.63 -8.86 -2.06
N PHE A 109 4.52 -9.95 -2.81
CA PHE A 109 5.37 -10.25 -3.96
C PHE A 109 4.50 -10.42 -5.21
N SER A 110 4.81 -9.66 -6.26
CA SER A 110 4.17 -9.86 -7.55
C SER A 110 4.62 -11.18 -8.18
N SER A 111 3.76 -11.81 -9.00
CA SER A 111 4.06 -13.06 -9.68
C SER A 111 5.09 -12.95 -10.81
N GLU A 112 5.55 -11.76 -11.14
CA GLU A 112 6.59 -11.55 -12.15
C GLU A 112 7.93 -12.07 -11.61
N LYS A 113 8.49 -13.05 -12.33
CA LYS A 113 9.77 -13.71 -12.02
C LYS A 113 10.95 -12.79 -12.28
N GLU A 114 11.12 -11.74 -11.47
CA GLU A 114 12.36 -11.00 -11.43
C GLU A 114 13.24 -11.53 -10.29
N LYS A 115 14.49 -11.82 -10.61
CA LYS A 115 15.50 -12.30 -9.65
C LYS A 115 15.85 -11.18 -8.67
N TYR A 116 15.22 -11.15 -7.50
CA TYR A 116 15.68 -10.34 -6.37
C TYR A 116 16.79 -11.09 -5.61
N GLN A 117 17.94 -11.18 -6.27
CA GLN A 117 19.14 -11.80 -5.71
C GLN A 117 19.61 -11.19 -4.40
N TYR A 118 19.32 -9.89 -4.19
CA TYR A 118 19.88 -9.13 -3.09
C TYR A 118 19.16 -9.29 -1.75
N LEU A 119 17.85 -9.52 -1.75
CA LEU A 119 17.07 -9.65 -0.51
C LEU A 119 16.88 -11.09 -0.04
N TYR A 120 17.01 -12.06 -0.94
CA TYR A 120 16.64 -13.47 -0.65
C TYR A 120 17.65 -14.50 -1.16
N GLY A 121 18.86 -14.05 -1.57
CA GLY A 121 19.93 -14.94 -2.05
C GLY A 121 19.80 -15.37 -3.52
N GLU A 122 20.91 -15.87 -4.09
CA GLU A 122 20.98 -16.37 -5.47
C GLU A 122 20.08 -17.60 -5.66
N GLY A 123 19.19 -17.53 -6.65
CA GLY A 123 18.35 -18.67 -7.05
C GLY A 123 16.94 -18.70 -6.50
N SER A 124 16.52 -17.71 -5.70
CA SER A 124 15.13 -17.62 -5.26
C SER A 124 14.19 -17.34 -6.44
N ASN A 125 13.20 -18.22 -6.66
CA ASN A 125 12.07 -18.01 -7.59
C ASN A 125 10.98 -17.13 -6.98
N ILE A 126 11.32 -16.29 -6.01
CA ILE A 126 10.39 -15.39 -5.34
C ILE A 126 10.13 -14.22 -6.29
N GLY A 127 8.87 -13.86 -6.49
CA GLY A 127 8.45 -12.72 -7.31
C GLY A 127 9.04 -11.39 -6.84
N LYS A 128 8.75 -10.32 -7.57
CA LYS A 128 9.22 -8.97 -7.23
C LYS A 128 8.48 -8.44 -6.01
N ALA A 129 9.23 -8.02 -4.97
CA ALA A 129 8.64 -7.42 -3.78
C ALA A 129 7.93 -6.08 -4.11
N GLY A 130 6.73 -5.88 -3.58
CA GLY A 130 5.92 -4.71 -3.83
C GLY A 130 5.17 -4.74 -5.17
N PHE A 131 4.44 -3.67 -5.46
CA PHE A 131 3.66 -3.50 -6.69
C PHE A 131 4.46 -2.70 -7.72
N THR A 132 4.66 -3.26 -8.92
CA THR A 132 5.34 -2.55 -10.01
C THR A 132 4.33 -1.78 -10.84
N THR A 133 4.44 -0.45 -10.82
CA THR A 133 3.63 0.43 -11.65
C THR A 133 4.23 0.58 -13.03
N SER A 134 3.59 -0.01 -14.02
CA SER A 134 3.74 0.25 -15.44
C SER A 134 2.51 1.00 -15.94
N LYS A 135 2.54 1.44 -17.20
CA LYS A 135 1.32 2.02 -17.80
C LYS A 135 0.16 1.04 -17.76
N GLU A 136 0.40 -0.22 -18.07
CA GLU A 136 -0.62 -1.26 -18.12
C GLU A 136 -1.16 -1.59 -16.73
N SER A 137 -0.28 -1.80 -15.73
CA SER A 137 -0.70 -2.11 -14.37
C SER A 137 -1.43 -0.94 -13.71
N ARG A 138 -0.98 0.33 -13.98
CA ARG A 138 -1.69 1.52 -13.53
C ARG A 138 -3.12 1.59 -14.07
N ASP A 139 -3.29 1.37 -15.37
CA ASP A 139 -4.63 1.40 -16.00
C ASP A 139 -5.54 0.31 -15.38
N LYS A 140 -5.02 -0.88 -15.11
CA LYS A 140 -5.76 -1.99 -14.47
C LYS A 140 -6.21 -1.66 -13.05
N ILE A 141 -5.29 -1.17 -12.19
CA ILE A 141 -5.65 -0.86 -10.78
C ILE A 141 -6.60 0.34 -10.68
N LEU A 142 -6.51 1.32 -11.59
CA LEU A 142 -7.42 2.45 -11.64
C LEU A 142 -8.81 2.05 -12.13
N ALA A 143 -8.92 1.15 -13.11
CA ALA A 143 -10.20 0.59 -13.55
C ALA A 143 -10.85 -0.23 -12.41
N ASN A 144 -10.08 -1.02 -11.67
CA ASN A 144 -10.57 -1.73 -10.48
C ASN A 144 -11.04 -0.75 -9.40
N LEU A 145 -10.25 0.31 -9.10
CA LEU A 145 -10.64 1.32 -8.12
C LEU A 145 -11.96 2.00 -8.50
N GLU A 146 -12.13 2.39 -9.78
CA GLU A 146 -13.39 2.95 -10.26
C GLU A 146 -14.56 2.00 -10.02
N GLU A 147 -14.39 0.72 -10.37
CA GLU A 147 -15.42 -0.30 -10.18
C GLU A 147 -15.81 -0.46 -8.71
N VAL A 148 -14.85 -0.63 -7.80
CA VAL A 148 -15.14 -0.84 -6.37
C VAL A 148 -15.73 0.40 -5.70
N LEU A 149 -15.34 1.61 -6.15
CA LEU A 149 -15.94 2.87 -5.68
C LEU A 149 -17.38 3.03 -6.18
N ARG A 150 -17.63 2.79 -7.47
CA ARG A 150 -18.95 2.89 -8.10
C ARG A 150 -19.94 1.91 -7.48
N ASN A 151 -19.49 0.70 -7.20
CA ASN A 151 -20.31 -0.35 -6.61
C ASN A 151 -20.44 -0.24 -5.08
N GLY A 152 -19.81 0.76 -4.45
CA GLY A 152 -19.82 0.94 -3.00
C GLY A 152 -19.16 -0.19 -2.21
N LYS A 153 -18.29 -0.98 -2.87
CA LYS A 153 -17.58 -2.09 -2.22
C LYS A 153 -16.54 -1.57 -1.22
N VAL A 154 -15.78 -0.53 -1.59
CA VAL A 154 -14.79 0.08 -0.69
C VAL A 154 -15.43 1.19 0.15
N LYS A 155 -15.22 1.15 1.46
CA LYS A 155 -15.73 2.13 2.42
C LYS A 155 -14.62 3.10 2.80
N THR A 156 -14.63 4.28 2.20
CA THR A 156 -13.66 5.35 2.48
C THR A 156 -14.32 6.55 3.14
N PHE A 157 -13.60 7.20 4.05
CA PHE A 157 -14.11 8.29 4.89
C PHE A 157 -13.26 9.56 4.82
N SER A 158 -12.12 9.52 4.11
CA SER A 158 -11.11 10.58 4.12
C SER A 158 -11.52 11.81 3.31
N HIS A 159 -11.53 12.97 3.96
CA HIS A 159 -11.66 14.26 3.27
C HIS A 159 -10.49 14.52 2.32
N ARG A 160 -9.28 14.07 2.68
CA ARG A 160 -8.07 14.27 1.86
C ARG A 160 -8.17 13.48 0.55
N LEU A 161 -8.54 12.20 0.65
CA LEU A 161 -8.78 11.35 -0.51
C LEU A 161 -9.92 11.89 -1.38
N TYR A 162 -11.02 12.34 -0.77
CA TYR A 162 -12.12 12.93 -1.52
C TYR A 162 -11.68 14.17 -2.31
N SER A 163 -10.81 15.00 -1.74
CA SER A 163 -10.26 16.16 -2.42
C SER A 163 -9.40 15.79 -3.63
N GLU A 164 -8.59 14.73 -3.55
CA GLU A 164 -7.84 14.20 -4.70
C GLU A 164 -8.78 13.64 -5.77
N LEU A 165 -9.77 12.84 -5.38
CA LEU A 165 -10.74 12.25 -6.33
C LEU A 165 -11.51 13.32 -7.14
N LYS A 166 -11.79 14.49 -6.56
CA LYS A 166 -12.45 15.59 -7.29
C LYS A 166 -11.60 16.18 -8.42
N THR A 167 -10.29 16.09 -8.29
CA THR A 167 -9.33 16.67 -9.25
C THR A 167 -8.68 15.61 -10.13
N PHE A 168 -9.10 14.34 -9.99
CA PHE A 168 -8.61 13.21 -10.76
C PHE A 168 -9.49 12.99 -11.99
N ILE A 169 -9.00 13.40 -13.15
CA ILE A 169 -9.79 13.54 -14.36
C ILE A 169 -9.17 12.82 -15.56
N TRP A 170 -10.00 12.55 -16.56
CA TRP A 170 -9.52 12.11 -17.86
C TRP A 170 -8.84 13.25 -18.60
N ASN A 171 -7.56 13.06 -18.98
CA ASN A 171 -6.80 13.94 -19.85
C ASN A 171 -6.42 13.15 -21.12
N GLY A 172 -7.22 13.28 -22.14
CA GLY A 172 -7.12 12.46 -23.35
C GLY A 172 -7.37 10.97 -23.04
N LYS A 173 -6.35 10.13 -23.21
CA LYS A 173 -6.42 8.68 -22.94
C LYS A 173 -5.91 8.27 -21.55
N LYS A 174 -5.54 9.20 -20.70
CA LYS A 174 -5.01 8.93 -19.36
C LYS A 174 -5.88 9.57 -18.30
N ILE A 175 -6.06 8.85 -17.19
CA ILE A 175 -6.63 9.43 -15.99
C ILE A 175 -5.49 9.88 -15.08
N THR A 176 -5.54 11.14 -14.60
CA THR A 176 -4.46 11.74 -13.81
C THR A 176 -5.00 12.93 -13.01
N ALA A 177 -4.25 13.37 -11.99
CA ALA A 177 -4.57 14.62 -11.30
C ALA A 177 -4.49 15.83 -12.24
N MET A 178 -5.34 16.80 -12.03
CA MET A 178 -5.25 18.11 -12.69
C MET A 178 -3.91 18.77 -12.35
N LYS A 179 -3.43 19.65 -13.25
CA LYS A 179 -2.17 20.37 -13.03
C LYS A 179 -2.18 21.10 -11.69
N GLY A 180 -1.17 20.84 -10.85
CA GLY A 180 -1.04 21.43 -9.49
C GLY A 180 -1.76 20.67 -8.39
N TYR A 181 -2.33 19.51 -8.69
CA TYR A 181 -2.93 18.60 -7.72
C TYR A 181 -2.17 17.25 -7.69
N ASN A 182 -2.37 16.50 -6.63
CA ASN A 182 -1.73 15.21 -6.38
C ASN A 182 -2.73 14.07 -6.54
N ASP A 183 -2.23 12.85 -6.79
CA ASP A 183 -2.98 11.59 -6.83
C ASP A 183 -2.37 10.49 -5.95
N ASP A 184 -1.50 10.87 -5.00
CA ASP A 184 -0.75 9.94 -4.16
C ASP A 184 -1.67 9.03 -3.31
N LEU A 185 -2.72 9.61 -2.67
CA LEU A 185 -3.73 8.83 -1.94
C LEU A 185 -4.54 7.93 -2.87
N ILE A 186 -4.83 8.38 -4.08
CA ILE A 186 -5.56 7.57 -5.07
C ILE A 186 -4.70 6.38 -5.48
N MET A 187 -3.41 6.57 -5.68
CA MET A 187 -2.50 5.50 -6.10
C MET A 187 -2.32 4.45 -5.01
N SER A 188 -2.03 4.87 -3.77
CA SER A 188 -1.95 3.92 -2.66
C SER A 188 -3.26 3.16 -2.43
N LEU A 189 -4.43 3.83 -2.54
CA LEU A 189 -5.73 3.17 -2.45
C LEU A 189 -5.96 2.18 -3.59
N ALA A 190 -5.61 2.54 -4.83
CA ALA A 190 -5.80 1.69 -5.99
C ALA A 190 -5.02 0.37 -5.87
N ILE A 191 -3.76 0.46 -5.44
CA ILE A 191 -2.93 -0.72 -5.14
C ILE A 191 -3.60 -1.58 -4.05
N GLY A 192 -4.04 -0.96 -2.97
CA GLY A 192 -4.65 -1.67 -1.85
C GLY A 192 -5.97 -2.36 -2.21
N CYS A 193 -6.84 -1.67 -2.96
CA CYS A 193 -8.10 -2.25 -3.43
C CYS A 193 -7.87 -3.41 -4.41
N TRP A 194 -6.87 -3.30 -5.29
CA TRP A 194 -6.50 -4.40 -6.18
C TRP A 194 -6.14 -5.66 -5.39
N LEU A 195 -5.28 -5.53 -4.38
CA LEU A 195 -4.83 -6.65 -3.57
C LEU A 195 -5.93 -7.23 -2.66
N ALA A 196 -6.72 -6.39 -2.04
CA ALA A 196 -7.79 -6.84 -1.14
C ALA A 196 -8.96 -7.50 -1.89
N ASN A 197 -9.16 -7.16 -3.17
CA ASN A 197 -10.19 -7.75 -4.02
C ASN A 197 -9.73 -9.04 -4.70
N ASP A 198 -8.45 -9.19 -4.94
CA ASP A 198 -7.84 -10.41 -5.47
C ASP A 198 -7.64 -11.34 -4.29
N ASN A 199 -8.42 -12.40 -4.13
CA ASN A 199 -8.36 -13.36 -3.01
C ASN A 199 -6.92 -13.86 -2.76
N SER A 200 -6.07 -12.98 -2.28
CA SER A 200 -4.63 -13.16 -2.10
C SER A 200 -4.29 -14.12 -0.94
N ASP A 201 -5.29 -14.66 -0.25
CA ASP A 201 -5.10 -15.64 0.82
C ASP A 201 -4.32 -16.90 0.37
N SER A 202 -4.38 -17.24 -0.94
CA SER A 202 -3.67 -18.41 -1.47
C SER A 202 -2.19 -18.17 -1.80
N TYR A 203 -1.78 -16.91 -2.02
CA TYR A 203 -0.40 -16.60 -2.41
C TYR A 203 0.54 -16.40 -1.22
N ASN A 204 0.05 -15.89 -0.11
CA ASN A 204 0.89 -15.52 1.04
C ASN A 204 1.36 -16.70 1.89
N VAL A 205 0.55 -17.71 2.14
CA VAL A 205 0.93 -18.82 3.02
C VAL A 205 2.06 -19.64 2.41
N ALA A 206 1.97 -20.00 1.13
CA ALA A 206 3.01 -20.76 0.44
C ALA A 206 4.33 -19.98 0.28
N GLN A 207 4.27 -18.67 0.09
CA GLN A 207 5.45 -17.81 -0.01
C GLN A 207 6.11 -17.54 1.34
N LEU A 208 5.33 -17.39 2.41
CA LEU A 208 5.85 -17.26 3.78
C LEU A 208 6.50 -18.56 4.25
N GLU A 209 5.91 -19.71 3.94
CA GLU A 209 6.49 -21.02 4.24
C GLU A 209 7.80 -21.26 3.47
N GLN A 210 7.89 -20.84 2.20
CA GLN A 210 9.13 -20.92 1.41
C GLN A 210 10.20 -19.95 1.94
N ALA A 211 9.85 -18.73 2.31
CA ALA A 211 10.77 -17.76 2.91
C ALA A 211 11.28 -18.23 4.28
N ASP A 212 10.41 -18.78 5.12
CA ASP A 212 10.79 -19.37 6.42
C ASP A 212 11.63 -20.64 6.28
N ALA A 213 11.38 -21.47 5.28
CA ALA A 213 12.18 -22.66 4.99
C ALA A 213 13.60 -22.29 4.50
N MET A 214 13.72 -21.22 3.69
CA MET A 214 15.03 -20.71 3.25
C MET A 214 15.84 -20.10 4.38
N LEU A 215 15.20 -19.37 5.31
CA LEU A 215 15.89 -18.78 6.48
C LEU A 215 16.31 -19.83 7.52
N LYS A 216 15.66 -20.98 7.58
CA LYS A 216 16.03 -22.11 8.48
C LYS A 216 17.08 -23.04 7.89
N GLY A 217 17.36 -22.93 6.59
CA GLY A 217 18.37 -23.72 5.89
C GLY A 217 19.75 -23.04 5.79
N MET A 218 19.90 -21.86 6.35
CA MET A 218 21.16 -21.13 6.52
C MET A 218 21.61 -21.20 7.98
#